data_8ec323390175d1b05c3da84609a23cf5
#
_entry.id   8ec323390175d1b05c3da84609a23cf5
#
_cell.length_a   1.000
_cell.length_b   1.000
_cell.length_c   1.000
_cell.angle_alpha   90.00
_cell.angle_beta   90.00
_cell.angle_gamma   90.00
#
_symmetry.space_group_name_H-M   'P 1'
#
loop_
_entity.id
_entity.type
_entity.pdbx_description
1 polymer ?
#
loop_
_entity_poly.entity_id
_entity_poly.type
_entity_poly.pdbx_seq_one_letter_code
_entity_poly.pdbx_strand_id
1 'polypeptide(L)'
;MMSTLIQGYEVVIGFETHAQLRTRSKLFSRAATAFGAAPNTQASAVDLALPGTLPVMNREAVRCAIRLGLALGSRIAPRSVFDRKNYFYPDLPKGYQISQFQQPVVQGGEVSFFVGPSTGSGQAQEKKTVRLVRAHLEEDAGKSL
;
A
#
# COMPACT_ATOMS: atom_id res chain seq x y z
N MET A 1 -25.23 -3.74 15.80
CA MET A 1 -25.22 -2.26 15.77
C MET A 1 -26.21 -1.83 14.71
N MET A 2 -27.20 -1.04 15.07
CA MET A 2 -28.11 -0.46 14.06
C MET A 2 -27.32 0.59 13.27
N SER A 3 -27.26 0.45 11.95
CA SER A 3 -26.69 1.49 11.10
C SER A 3 -27.56 2.74 11.19
N THR A 4 -26.95 3.89 11.42
CA THR A 4 -27.68 5.17 11.42
C THR A 4 -27.96 5.53 9.97
N LEU A 5 -29.22 5.47 9.58
CA LEU A 5 -29.65 5.91 8.25
C LEU A 5 -29.75 7.45 8.22
N ILE A 6 -29.14 8.07 7.23
CA ILE A 6 -29.28 9.50 6.92
C ILE A 6 -30.15 9.60 5.67
N GLN A 7 -31.34 10.17 5.81
CA GLN A 7 -32.34 10.26 4.74
C GLN A 7 -32.67 8.91 4.06
N GLY A 8 -32.65 7.82 4.82
CA GLY A 8 -32.91 6.47 4.32
C GLY A 8 -31.71 5.75 3.72
N TYR A 9 -30.53 6.35 3.72
CA TYR A 9 -29.28 5.76 3.20
C TYR A 9 -28.32 5.39 4.32
N GLU A 10 -27.67 4.25 4.18
CA GLU A 10 -26.55 3.84 5.02
C GLU A 10 -25.29 4.55 4.56
N VAL A 11 -24.59 5.22 5.48
CA VAL A 11 -23.30 5.83 5.18
C VAL A 11 -22.19 4.79 5.39
N VAL A 12 -21.48 4.44 4.33
CA VAL A 12 -20.33 3.56 4.37
C VAL A 12 -19.09 4.37 4.01
N ILE A 13 -18.10 4.38 4.92
CA ILE A 13 -16.84 5.10 4.72
C ILE A 13 -15.71 4.07 4.67
N GLY A 14 -14.95 4.07 3.58
CA GLY A 14 -13.71 3.31 3.43
C GLY A 14 -12.50 4.25 3.47
N PHE A 15 -11.41 3.78 4.05
CA PHE A 15 -10.13 4.47 4.03
C PHE A 15 -9.12 3.64 3.27
N GLU A 16 -8.34 4.30 2.44
CA GLU A 16 -7.16 3.73 1.78
C GLU A 16 -5.97 4.63 2.10
N THR A 17 -4.88 4.02 2.53
CA THR A 17 -3.64 4.74 2.87
C THR A 17 -2.47 4.08 2.17
N HIS A 18 -1.53 4.89 1.69
CA HIS A 18 -0.31 4.44 1.05
C HIS A 18 0.88 4.66 1.97
N ALA A 19 1.72 3.64 2.11
CA ALA A 19 2.97 3.72 2.84
C ALA A 19 4.13 3.37 1.91
N GLN A 20 5.01 4.32 1.66
CA GLN A 20 6.21 4.08 0.88
C GLN A 20 7.21 3.25 1.68
N LEU A 21 7.63 2.11 1.13
CA LEU A 21 8.55 1.21 1.80
C LEU A 21 9.99 1.74 1.71
N ARG A 22 10.71 1.65 2.83
CA ARG A 22 12.12 2.04 2.92
C ARG A 22 13.03 0.90 2.46
N THR A 23 12.92 0.51 1.20
CA THR A 23 13.81 -0.48 0.57
C THR A 23 14.92 0.23 -0.22
N ARG A 24 16.04 -0.44 -0.48
CA ARG A 24 17.15 0.12 -1.27
C ARG A 24 16.88 0.15 -2.77
N SER A 25 15.92 -0.63 -3.21
CA SER A 25 15.51 -0.69 -4.62
C SER A 25 14.00 -0.76 -4.72
N LYS A 26 13.48 -0.36 -5.87
CA LYS A 26 12.07 -0.43 -6.21
C LYS A 26 11.53 -1.86 -6.14
N LEU A 27 10.21 -1.98 -6.15
CA LEU A 27 9.50 -3.25 -5.96
C LEU A 27 9.83 -4.29 -7.04
N PHE A 28 9.96 -3.89 -8.30
CA PHE A 28 10.11 -4.80 -9.43
C PHE A 28 11.29 -4.51 -10.36
N SER A 29 11.83 -3.30 -10.37
CA SER A 29 12.77 -2.86 -11.40
C SER A 29 14.24 -2.93 -11.00
N ARG A 30 14.53 -3.14 -9.73
CA ARG A 30 15.88 -3.08 -9.14
C ARG A 30 16.53 -1.69 -9.16
N ALA A 31 15.90 -0.67 -9.75
CA ALA A 31 16.41 0.68 -9.68
C ALA A 31 16.45 1.18 -8.24
N ALA A 32 17.36 2.08 -7.93
CA ALA A 32 17.54 2.64 -6.59
C ALA A 32 16.32 3.47 -6.17
N THR A 33 16.18 3.66 -4.84
CA THR A 33 15.11 4.45 -4.23
C THR A 33 15.67 5.59 -3.37
N ALA A 34 16.91 6.02 -3.64
CA ALA A 34 17.55 7.08 -2.87
C ALA A 34 16.77 8.40 -3.02
N PHE A 35 16.49 9.06 -1.89
CA PHE A 35 15.82 10.35 -1.91
C PHE A 35 16.74 11.45 -2.46
N GLY A 36 16.18 12.40 -3.21
CA GLY A 36 16.91 13.53 -3.74
C GLY A 36 17.80 13.25 -4.96
N ALA A 37 17.66 12.09 -5.59
CA ALA A 37 18.36 11.83 -6.85
C ALA A 37 17.81 12.71 -7.99
N ALA A 38 18.66 13.03 -8.96
CA ALA A 38 18.25 13.81 -10.13
C ALA A 38 17.13 13.08 -10.92
N PRO A 39 16.25 13.81 -11.60
CA PRO A 39 15.20 13.22 -12.42
C PRO A 39 15.73 12.16 -13.39
N ASN A 40 14.99 11.07 -13.57
CA ASN A 40 15.26 9.97 -14.50
C ASN A 40 16.58 9.19 -14.26
N THR A 41 17.28 9.41 -13.15
CA THR A 41 18.52 8.67 -12.84
C THR A 41 18.28 7.33 -12.15
N GLN A 42 17.08 7.12 -11.58
CA GLN A 42 16.69 5.91 -10.88
C GLN A 42 15.66 5.12 -11.68
N ALA A 43 15.97 4.83 -12.92
CA ALA A 43 15.13 4.05 -13.83
C ALA A 43 15.94 2.89 -14.42
N SER A 44 15.26 1.77 -14.64
CA SER A 44 15.79 0.60 -15.33
C SER A 44 14.93 0.28 -16.56
N ALA A 45 15.38 -0.69 -17.33
CA ALA A 45 14.63 -1.15 -18.51
C ALA A 45 13.18 -1.56 -18.19
N VAL A 46 12.93 -2.09 -16.99
CA VAL A 46 11.56 -2.44 -16.53
C VAL A 46 10.71 -1.19 -16.35
N ASP A 47 11.26 -0.13 -15.73
CA ASP A 47 10.53 1.12 -15.54
C ASP A 47 10.19 1.80 -16.87
N LEU A 48 11.06 1.63 -17.87
CA LEU A 48 10.92 2.20 -19.21
C LEU A 48 10.09 1.34 -20.15
N ALA A 49 9.57 0.20 -19.68
CA ALA A 49 8.80 -0.74 -20.50
C ALA A 49 9.55 -1.25 -21.75
N LEU A 50 10.86 -1.42 -21.68
CA LEU A 50 11.64 -1.89 -22.83
C LEU A 50 11.28 -3.34 -23.19
N PRO A 51 11.26 -3.69 -24.47
CA PRO A 51 10.96 -5.05 -24.92
C PRO A 51 11.87 -6.10 -24.30
N GLY A 52 11.29 -7.25 -23.94
CA GLY A 52 12.03 -8.37 -23.37
C GLY A 52 12.38 -8.25 -21.89
N THR A 53 11.99 -7.18 -21.21
CA THR A 53 12.22 -7.02 -19.78
C THR A 53 11.08 -7.59 -18.96
N LEU A 54 11.42 -8.23 -17.84
CA LEU A 54 10.45 -8.79 -16.89
C LEU A 54 10.69 -8.21 -15.49
N PRO A 55 9.60 -7.87 -14.77
CA PRO A 55 9.68 -7.43 -13.39
C PRO A 55 10.19 -8.56 -12.48
N VAL A 56 11.04 -8.20 -11.51
CA VAL A 56 11.57 -9.13 -10.50
C VAL A 56 11.28 -8.59 -9.12
N MET A 57 10.50 -9.34 -8.35
CA MET A 57 10.05 -8.97 -7.02
C MET A 57 11.22 -8.67 -6.05
N ASN A 58 11.13 -7.56 -5.35
CA ASN A 58 12.00 -7.22 -4.25
C ASN A 58 11.61 -8.00 -2.98
N ARG A 59 12.47 -8.93 -2.57
CA ARG A 59 12.24 -9.76 -1.38
C ARG A 59 12.06 -8.94 -0.09
N GLU A 60 12.77 -7.82 0.05
CA GLU A 60 12.64 -6.99 1.26
C GLU A 60 11.27 -6.29 1.34
N ALA A 61 10.67 -5.92 0.23
CA ALA A 61 9.31 -5.40 0.20
C ALA A 61 8.30 -6.45 0.73
N VAL A 62 8.44 -7.70 0.29
CA VAL A 62 7.61 -8.80 0.82
C VAL A 62 7.81 -8.98 2.33
N ARG A 63 9.06 -8.91 2.81
CA ARG A 63 9.35 -8.98 4.26
C ARG A 63 8.72 -7.83 5.03
N CYS A 64 8.71 -6.61 4.48
CA CYS A 64 8.03 -5.47 5.08
C CYS A 64 6.52 -5.70 5.19
N ALA A 65 5.88 -6.21 4.12
CA ALA A 65 4.46 -6.54 4.14
C ALA A 65 4.12 -7.63 5.16
N ILE A 66 4.94 -8.68 5.27
CA ILE A 66 4.76 -9.73 6.28
C ILE A 66 4.88 -9.15 7.70
N ARG A 67 5.89 -8.32 7.96
CA ARG A 67 6.06 -7.67 9.28
C ARG A 67 4.86 -6.79 9.63
N LEU A 68 4.35 -6.02 8.68
CA LEU A 68 3.12 -5.23 8.87
C LEU A 68 1.95 -6.14 9.23
N GLY A 69 1.72 -7.19 8.45
CA GLY A 69 0.62 -8.12 8.70
C GLY A 69 0.72 -8.79 10.07
N LEU A 70 1.90 -9.24 10.49
CA LEU A 70 2.12 -9.82 11.82
C LEU A 70 1.84 -8.80 12.93
N ALA A 71 2.27 -7.55 12.77
CA ALA A 71 2.05 -6.48 13.75
C ALA A 71 0.55 -6.14 13.92
N LEU A 72 -0.25 -6.34 12.87
CA LEU A 72 -1.69 -6.06 12.87
C LEU A 72 -2.56 -7.30 13.16
N GLY A 73 -1.95 -8.44 13.52
CA GLY A 73 -2.68 -9.68 13.72
C GLY A 73 -3.38 -10.20 12.47
N SER A 74 -2.87 -9.86 11.29
CA SER A 74 -3.42 -10.25 10.00
C SER A 74 -3.04 -11.67 9.61
N ARG A 75 -3.82 -12.27 8.72
CA ARG A 75 -3.45 -13.49 8.03
C ARG A 75 -2.48 -13.17 6.90
N ILE A 76 -1.33 -13.83 6.90
CA ILE A 76 -0.38 -13.76 5.78
C ILE A 76 -0.76 -14.82 4.76
N ALA A 77 -0.99 -14.42 3.53
CA ALA A 77 -1.33 -15.34 2.46
C ALA A 77 -0.09 -16.17 2.05
N PRO A 78 -0.16 -17.51 2.03
CA PRO A 78 0.96 -18.35 1.59
C PRO A 78 1.23 -18.21 0.09
N ARG A 79 0.24 -17.76 -0.65
CA ARG A 79 0.31 -17.43 -2.07
C ARG A 79 -0.39 -16.10 -2.30
N SER A 80 0.24 -15.22 -3.04
CA SER A 80 -0.35 -13.96 -3.50
C SER A 80 -0.13 -13.77 -5.00
N VAL A 81 -0.99 -12.99 -5.63
CA VAL A 81 -0.96 -12.76 -7.08
C VAL A 81 -0.91 -11.27 -7.34
N PHE A 82 -0.13 -10.89 -8.34
CA PHE A 82 -0.08 -9.54 -8.86
C PHE A 82 -0.85 -9.45 -10.16
N ASP A 83 -1.59 -8.37 -10.28
CA ASP A 83 -2.39 -8.01 -11.43
C ASP A 83 -1.87 -6.72 -12.04
N ARG A 84 -2.24 -6.44 -13.29
CA ARG A 84 -1.97 -5.18 -13.94
C ARG A 84 -3.17 -4.27 -13.84
N LYS A 85 -2.97 -3.10 -13.22
CA LYS A 85 -3.92 -1.99 -13.21
C LYS A 85 -3.58 -1.04 -14.34
N ASN A 86 -4.29 -1.12 -15.45
CA ASN A 86 -4.02 -0.31 -16.63
C ASN A 86 -4.57 1.11 -16.44
N TYR A 87 -3.73 2.10 -16.66
CA TYR A 87 -4.07 3.50 -16.73
C TYR A 87 -2.94 4.28 -17.43
N PHE A 88 -3.26 5.45 -17.95
CA PHE A 88 -2.33 6.19 -18.78
C PHE A 88 -2.06 7.57 -18.19
N TYR A 89 -0.80 7.81 -17.86
CA TYR A 89 -0.27 9.12 -17.47
C TYR A 89 1.00 9.41 -18.27
N PRO A 90 1.30 10.70 -18.56
CA PRO A 90 2.48 11.07 -19.32
C PRO A 90 3.80 10.59 -18.71
N ASP A 91 3.85 10.47 -17.39
CA ASP A 91 5.00 10.04 -16.59
C ASP A 91 5.03 8.54 -16.27
N LEU A 92 4.11 7.76 -16.87
CA LEU A 92 4.04 6.31 -16.72
C LEU A 92 4.18 5.61 -18.08
N PRO A 93 5.41 5.44 -18.61
CA PRO A 93 5.62 4.89 -19.95
C PRO A 93 5.10 3.46 -20.13
N LYS A 94 5.02 2.65 -19.08
CA LYS A 94 4.43 1.31 -19.14
C LYS A 94 2.92 1.30 -19.42
N GLY A 95 2.19 2.35 -19.05
CA GLY A 95 0.74 2.40 -19.14
C GLY A 95 0.01 1.46 -18.17
N TYR A 96 0.69 0.87 -17.20
CA TYR A 96 0.09 0.05 -16.14
C TYR A 96 0.90 0.11 -14.85
N GLN A 97 0.25 -0.18 -13.75
CA GLN A 97 0.82 -0.39 -12.42
C GLN A 97 0.66 -1.87 -12.05
N ILE A 98 1.70 -2.48 -11.49
CA ILE A 98 1.60 -3.82 -10.93
C ILE A 98 1.11 -3.68 -9.49
N SER A 99 -0.01 -4.31 -9.18
CA SER A 99 -0.69 -4.24 -7.90
C SER A 99 -1.27 -5.59 -7.51
N GLN A 100 -1.92 -5.69 -6.35
CA GLN A 100 -2.63 -6.90 -5.92
C GLN A 100 -4.08 -6.55 -5.62
N PHE A 101 -5.01 -7.40 -6.01
CA PHE A 101 -6.43 -7.18 -5.73
C PHE A 101 -7.08 -8.35 -4.99
N GLN A 102 -7.28 -9.49 -5.67
CA GLN A 102 -8.01 -10.64 -5.09
C GLN A 102 -7.19 -11.46 -4.10
N GLN A 103 -5.89 -11.56 -4.32
CA GLN A 103 -4.99 -12.37 -3.52
C GLN A 103 -3.83 -11.53 -2.96
N PRO A 104 -4.13 -10.57 -2.07
CA PRO A 104 -3.11 -9.73 -1.46
C PRO A 104 -2.27 -10.53 -0.46
N VAL A 105 -1.08 -10.04 -0.16
CA VAL A 105 -0.15 -10.68 0.79
C VAL A 105 -0.67 -10.64 2.22
N VAL A 106 -1.43 -9.62 2.60
CA VAL A 106 -1.96 -9.40 3.95
C VAL A 106 -3.48 -9.32 3.92
N GLN A 107 -4.15 -10.10 4.75
CA GLN A 107 -5.61 -10.17 4.78
C GLN A 107 -6.14 -10.05 6.20
N GLY A 108 -7.10 -9.14 6.38
CA GLY A 108 -7.69 -8.86 7.70
C GLY A 108 -6.69 -8.22 8.64
N GLY A 109 -7.03 -8.20 9.92
CA GLY A 109 -6.27 -7.58 10.99
C GLY A 109 -6.95 -6.33 11.54
N GLU A 110 -6.33 -5.69 12.51
CA GLU A 110 -6.90 -4.50 13.14
C GLU A 110 -5.83 -3.54 13.64
N VAL A 111 -6.21 -2.27 13.71
CA VAL A 111 -5.41 -1.21 14.31
C VAL A 111 -6.19 -0.63 15.48
N SER A 112 -5.62 -0.67 16.68
CA SER A 112 -6.17 -0.01 17.86
C SER A 112 -5.35 1.23 18.20
N PHE A 113 -6.04 2.31 18.54
CA PHE A 113 -5.42 3.57 18.93
C PHE A 113 -6.30 4.29 19.96
N PHE A 114 -5.74 5.27 20.64
CA PHE A 114 -6.44 6.07 21.62
C PHE A 114 -6.80 7.43 21.04
N VAL A 115 -8.03 7.86 21.27
CA VAL A 115 -8.55 9.19 20.89
C VAL A 115 -8.89 9.94 22.17
N GLY A 116 -8.56 11.22 22.21
CA GLY A 116 -8.84 12.10 23.34
C GLY A 116 -7.70 13.06 23.62
N PRO A 117 -7.87 13.97 24.56
CA PRO A 117 -6.84 14.96 24.87
C PRO A 117 -5.58 14.25 25.36
N SER A 118 -4.43 14.80 24.95
CA SER A 118 -3.11 14.33 25.37
C SER A 118 -2.95 14.42 26.88
N THR A 119 -2.14 13.55 27.43
CA THR A 119 -1.75 13.43 28.83
C THR A 119 -1.64 14.79 29.55
N GLY A 120 -2.51 15.06 30.53
CA GLY A 120 -2.51 16.26 31.36
C GLY A 120 -3.89 16.84 31.69
N SER A 121 -4.92 16.48 30.94
CA SER A 121 -6.27 17.05 31.13
C SER A 121 -7.19 16.29 32.08
N GLY A 122 -6.72 15.18 32.66
CA GLY A 122 -7.56 14.34 33.56
C GLY A 122 -8.74 13.61 32.89
N GLN A 123 -8.90 13.75 31.58
CA GLN A 123 -9.92 13.07 30.80
C GLN A 123 -9.41 11.72 30.27
N ALA A 124 -10.25 10.68 30.42
CA ALA A 124 -9.90 9.35 29.92
C ALA A 124 -9.82 9.32 28.40
N GLN A 125 -8.76 8.67 27.90
CA GLN A 125 -8.65 8.40 26.47
C GLN A 125 -9.60 7.25 26.07
N GLU A 126 -10.29 7.41 24.97
CA GLU A 126 -11.13 6.36 24.41
C GLU A 126 -10.33 5.48 23.44
N LYS A 127 -10.31 4.18 23.66
CA LYS A 127 -9.71 3.23 22.72
C LYS A 127 -10.63 3.02 21.52
N LYS A 128 -10.11 3.26 20.33
CA LYS A 128 -10.77 2.96 19.05
C LYS A 128 -10.04 1.81 18.34
N THR A 129 -10.80 1.02 17.60
CA THR A 129 -10.25 -0.06 16.77
C THR A 129 -10.84 0.03 15.37
N VAL A 130 -9.99 -0.01 14.36
CA VAL A 130 -10.34 -0.04 12.96
C VAL A 130 -9.90 -1.37 12.36
N ARG A 131 -10.80 -2.02 11.63
CA ARG A 131 -10.50 -3.26 10.94
C ARG A 131 -9.73 -2.98 9.65
N LEU A 132 -8.66 -3.72 9.44
CA LEU A 132 -7.99 -3.78 8.16
C LEU A 132 -8.72 -4.80 7.28
N VAL A 133 -9.15 -4.42 6.10
CA VAL A 133 -9.69 -5.36 5.12
C VAL A 133 -8.55 -6.13 4.47
N ARG A 134 -7.54 -5.43 3.99
CA ARG A 134 -6.32 -6.00 3.38
C ARG A 134 -5.20 -4.96 3.36
N ALA A 135 -3.97 -5.43 3.23
CA ALA A 135 -2.85 -4.63 2.75
C ALA A 135 -2.15 -5.38 1.61
N HIS A 136 -1.73 -4.67 0.60
CA HIS A 136 -1.13 -5.24 -0.59
C HIS A 136 0.11 -4.46 -1.03
N LEU A 137 0.92 -5.09 -1.84
CA LEU A 137 2.10 -4.50 -2.44
C LEU A 137 1.74 -3.97 -3.84
N GLU A 138 2.20 -2.77 -4.14
CA GLU A 138 2.08 -2.21 -5.48
C GLU A 138 3.28 -1.31 -5.82
N GLU A 139 3.47 -1.08 -7.09
CA GLU A 139 4.39 -0.06 -7.56
C GLU A 139 3.87 1.32 -7.17
N ASP A 140 4.78 2.27 -6.99
CA ASP A 140 4.40 3.67 -6.84
C ASP A 140 3.66 4.14 -8.11
N ALA A 141 2.56 4.85 -7.91
CA ALA A 141 1.77 5.38 -9.04
C ALA A 141 2.54 6.50 -9.74
N GLY A 142 2.42 6.56 -11.07
CA GLY A 142 2.83 7.73 -11.82
C GLY A 142 2.02 8.95 -11.37
N LYS A 143 2.68 10.08 -11.24
CA LYS A 143 2.06 11.36 -10.88
C LYS A 143 2.53 12.42 -11.85
N SER A 144 1.57 13.13 -12.44
CA SER A 144 1.83 14.39 -13.12
C SER A 144 1.74 15.51 -12.08
N LEU A 145 2.77 16.33 -11.97
CA LEU A 145 2.81 17.50 -11.12
C LEU A 145 2.46 18.74 -11.91
#